data_ede9d0dda6542d3f4e8afd76e56fbbd0
#
_entry.id   ede9d0dda6542d3f4e8afd76e56fbbd0
#
_cell.length_a   1.000
_cell.length_b   1.000
_cell.length_c   1.000
_cell.angle_alpha   90.00
_cell.angle_beta   90.00
_cell.angle_gamma   90.00
#
_symmetry.space_group_name_H-M   'P 1'
#
loop_
_entity.id
_entity.type
_entity.pdbx_description
1 polymer ?
#
loop_
_entity_poly.entity_id
_entity_poly.type
_entity_poly.pdbx_seq_one_letter_code
_entity_poly.pdbx_strand_id
1 'polypeptide(L)'
;MKMNRLIPATLCAFAMTFSGCGPQAPDKPATTPGGGGTAPAASGDKPKIVFVSNGVASFWTIAEAGVKKAGEELGVDVEVHMPTGDEVEDQKNILEDLITREVDGIAISPVNPDNQMEVLNKAGDNTKLITVDSDAPKANRLLYLGMDNYDAGRMCGQLVKEALPDGGKIMIFIGRLEQDNARGRRQGVIDELMDRPHNRDNFDEPGKEIKGEKFTIIGTLTDQFDQSKGKANVEDTLAKYPDINGMVGLFAYNPPLILEALKQAGKLGQIKVIGFDEDDVCLQGIIDGTVHGTVVQNPYMYGYRSIEVLKNIIEGNDSVIPDSKFIDIPARQIRSDNVKEFWDQLKKLVGKEEEKPAEEKPAEEKG
;
A
#
# COMPACT_ATOMS: atom_id res chain seq x y z
N MET A 1 42.99 41.18 -8.15
CA MET A 1 42.82 42.44 -8.91
C MET A 1 41.36 42.81 -8.94
N LYS A 2 41.04 43.93 -8.31
CA LYS A 2 39.71 44.54 -8.15
C LYS A 2 39.18 45.01 -9.49
N MET A 3 37.86 44.92 -9.73
CA MET A 3 37.13 46.14 -10.13
C MET A 3 35.62 45.93 -10.01
N ASN A 4 35.05 46.74 -9.14
CA ASN A 4 33.64 47.12 -9.03
C ASN A 4 33.15 47.91 -10.26
N ARG A 5 31.89 47.78 -10.63
CA ARG A 5 31.11 48.92 -11.12
C ARG A 5 29.64 48.86 -10.68
N LEU A 6 29.25 49.97 -10.07
CA LEU A 6 27.94 50.34 -9.54
C LEU A 6 27.02 50.92 -10.65
N ILE A 7 25.73 50.64 -10.51
CA ILE A 7 24.44 51.40 -10.59
C ILE A 7 24.40 52.71 -11.41
N PRO A 8 23.26 53.06 -12.13
CA PRO A 8 22.24 53.81 -11.39
C PRO A 8 20.75 53.48 -11.70
N ALA A 9 19.94 53.78 -10.66
CA ALA A 9 18.50 53.88 -10.68
C ALA A 9 18.04 55.17 -11.39
N THR A 10 16.89 55.12 -12.04
CA THR A 10 16.17 56.32 -12.46
C THR A 10 14.71 56.23 -12.06
N LEU A 11 14.34 57.13 -11.13
CA LEU A 11 13.03 57.45 -10.63
C LEU A 11 12.38 58.48 -11.59
N CYS A 12 11.12 58.27 -11.99
CA CYS A 12 10.29 59.36 -12.51
C CYS A 12 8.87 59.25 -11.98
N ALA A 13 8.55 60.18 -11.13
CA ALA A 13 7.20 60.52 -10.66
C ALA A 13 6.64 61.67 -11.48
N PHE A 14 5.37 61.70 -11.82
CA PHE A 14 4.53 62.87 -12.14
C PHE A 14 3.06 62.42 -12.06
N ALA A 15 2.30 62.81 -11.12
CA ALA A 15 1.63 64.08 -10.77
C ALA A 15 0.18 64.15 -11.31
N MET A 16 -0.68 64.36 -10.40
CA MET A 16 -2.13 64.54 -10.36
C MET A 16 -2.70 65.58 -11.35
N THR A 17 -3.98 65.38 -11.73
CA THR A 17 -4.91 66.54 -11.83
C THR A 17 -6.33 66.12 -11.40
N PHE A 18 -6.87 66.93 -10.50
CA PHE A 18 -8.25 67.00 -10.01
C PHE A 18 -9.14 67.80 -10.95
N SER A 19 -10.42 67.49 -11.07
CA SER A 19 -11.62 68.34 -11.19
C SER A 19 -12.84 67.43 -11.32
N GLY A 20 -13.92 67.49 -10.63
CA GLY A 20 -14.56 68.54 -9.86
C GLY A 20 -16.07 68.48 -10.10
N CYS A 21 -16.89 68.33 -9.08
CA CYS A 21 -18.27 68.73 -8.85
C CYS A 21 -19.41 68.29 -9.80
N GLY A 22 -20.47 67.69 -9.35
CA GLY A 22 -21.52 68.11 -8.45
C GLY A 22 -22.75 67.16 -8.54
N PRO A 23 -23.73 67.30 -7.64
CA PRO A 23 -24.70 66.26 -7.29
C PRO A 23 -26.07 66.40 -7.95
N GLN A 24 -26.75 65.27 -8.19
CA GLN A 24 -28.20 65.24 -8.38
C GLN A 24 -28.81 63.90 -7.95
N ALA A 25 -29.69 63.91 -6.99
CA ALA A 25 -30.63 62.85 -6.64
C ALA A 25 -32.04 63.40 -6.93
N PRO A 26 -33.14 62.67 -6.76
CA PRO A 26 -33.42 61.20 -6.85
C PRO A 26 -34.59 60.91 -7.80
N ASP A 27 -34.71 59.66 -8.24
CA ASP A 27 -36.00 59.10 -8.67
C ASP A 27 -36.09 57.58 -8.42
N LYS A 28 -37.12 57.18 -7.69
CA LYS A 28 -37.63 55.81 -7.48
C LYS A 28 -39.01 55.73 -8.14
N PRO A 29 -39.62 54.53 -8.36
CA PRO A 29 -39.16 53.15 -8.42
C PRO A 29 -39.64 52.41 -9.71
N ALA A 30 -38.98 51.29 -10.06
CA ALA A 30 -39.62 50.30 -10.92
C ALA A 30 -39.34 48.91 -10.36
N THR A 31 -40.41 48.27 -9.94
CA THR A 31 -40.49 46.85 -9.56
C THR A 31 -40.22 45.94 -10.73
N THR A 32 -39.27 45.02 -10.58
CA THR A 32 -39.03 43.90 -11.49
C THR A 32 -39.24 42.58 -10.75
N PRO A 33 -39.97 41.57 -11.32
CA PRO A 33 -40.28 40.34 -10.62
C PRO A 33 -39.04 39.46 -10.49
N GLY A 34 -38.91 38.80 -9.33
CA GLY A 34 -37.87 37.88 -9.02
C GLY A 34 -37.78 36.71 -10.01
N GLY A 35 -36.65 36.61 -10.68
CA GLY A 35 -36.16 35.38 -11.28
C GLY A 35 -35.32 34.66 -10.23
N GLY A 36 -35.92 33.70 -9.54
CA GLY A 36 -35.19 32.73 -8.77
C GLY A 36 -34.41 31.86 -9.76
N GLY A 37 -33.14 32.19 -9.96
CA GLY A 37 -32.18 31.29 -10.56
C GLY A 37 -31.91 30.16 -9.57
N THR A 38 -32.69 29.09 -9.63
CA THR A 38 -32.25 27.79 -9.17
C THR A 38 -30.99 27.46 -9.93
N ALA A 39 -29.86 27.43 -9.22
CA ALA A 39 -28.66 26.79 -9.72
C ALA A 39 -29.09 25.39 -10.28
N PRO A 40 -28.62 24.98 -11.45
CA PRO A 40 -28.91 23.64 -11.91
C PRO A 40 -28.37 22.68 -10.84
N ALA A 41 -29.25 21.87 -10.28
CA ALA A 41 -28.82 20.66 -9.59
C ALA A 41 -27.98 19.91 -10.62
N ALA A 42 -26.70 19.76 -10.34
CA ALA A 42 -25.83 18.90 -11.12
C ALA A 42 -26.39 17.48 -10.98
N SER A 43 -27.15 17.04 -11.97
CA SER A 43 -27.38 15.62 -12.25
C SER A 43 -26.09 15.11 -12.90
N GLY A 44 -24.99 15.19 -12.17
CA GLY A 44 -23.75 14.56 -12.58
C GLY A 44 -23.83 13.08 -12.23
N ASP A 45 -23.54 12.23 -13.21
CA ASP A 45 -23.27 10.83 -12.96
C ASP A 45 -22.21 10.74 -11.86
N LYS A 46 -22.34 9.77 -10.95
CA LYS A 46 -21.37 9.56 -9.89
C LYS A 46 -20.00 9.26 -10.50
N PRO A 47 -18.90 9.78 -9.93
CA PRO A 47 -17.57 9.41 -10.38
C PRO A 47 -17.39 7.88 -10.39
N LYS A 48 -16.80 7.36 -11.47
CA LYS A 48 -16.45 5.94 -11.63
C LYS A 48 -14.99 5.72 -11.31
N ILE A 49 -14.72 5.07 -10.20
CA ILE A 49 -13.35 4.82 -9.74
C ILE A 49 -13.11 3.31 -9.64
N VAL A 50 -11.99 2.87 -10.21
CA VAL A 50 -11.65 1.45 -10.26
C VAL A 50 -10.36 1.19 -9.49
N PHE A 51 -10.41 0.16 -8.63
CA PHE A 51 -9.25 -0.35 -7.91
C PHE A 51 -8.76 -1.63 -8.58
N VAL A 52 -7.47 -1.70 -8.94
CA VAL A 52 -6.86 -2.85 -9.63
C VAL A 52 -5.73 -3.41 -8.75
N SER A 53 -5.92 -4.63 -8.25
CA SER A 53 -4.89 -5.34 -7.46
C SER A 53 -3.79 -5.92 -8.35
N ASN A 54 -2.75 -6.49 -7.72
CA ASN A 54 -1.67 -7.18 -8.43
C ASN A 54 -1.82 -8.72 -8.44
N GLY A 55 -2.98 -9.23 -8.05
CA GLY A 55 -3.30 -10.66 -8.02
C GLY A 55 -4.49 -10.95 -7.11
N VAL A 56 -4.73 -12.22 -6.82
CA VAL A 56 -5.79 -12.69 -5.92
C VAL A 56 -5.16 -13.15 -4.60
N ALA A 57 -5.49 -12.48 -3.50
CA ALA A 57 -5.03 -12.83 -2.15
C ALA A 57 -6.00 -12.29 -1.09
N SER A 58 -5.95 -12.84 0.13
CA SER A 58 -6.71 -12.34 1.31
C SER A 58 -6.46 -10.86 1.57
N PHE A 59 -5.23 -10.39 1.38
CA PHE A 59 -4.82 -9.00 1.43
C PHE A 59 -5.72 -8.09 0.57
N TRP A 60 -5.99 -8.50 -0.67
CA TRP A 60 -6.82 -7.72 -1.60
C TRP A 60 -8.31 -7.77 -1.27
N THR A 61 -8.78 -8.85 -0.63
CA THR A 61 -10.15 -8.92 -0.10
C THR A 61 -10.38 -7.87 1.01
N ILE A 62 -9.36 -7.62 1.84
CA ILE A 62 -9.40 -6.58 2.85
C ILE A 62 -9.42 -5.18 2.21
N ALA A 63 -8.61 -4.96 1.18
CA ALA A 63 -8.62 -3.70 0.41
C ALA A 63 -9.98 -3.46 -0.27
N GLU A 64 -10.56 -4.49 -0.87
CA GLU A 64 -11.90 -4.45 -1.48
C GLU A 64 -12.97 -4.00 -0.48
N ALA A 65 -12.92 -4.48 0.77
CA ALA A 65 -13.84 -4.02 1.80
C ALA A 65 -13.71 -2.51 2.05
N GLY A 66 -12.49 -1.98 2.06
CA GLY A 66 -12.23 -0.53 2.16
C GLY A 66 -12.75 0.25 0.95
N VAL A 67 -12.54 -0.26 -0.27
CA VAL A 67 -13.06 0.34 -1.52
C VAL A 67 -14.58 0.43 -1.50
N LYS A 68 -15.26 -0.68 -1.17
CA LYS A 68 -16.74 -0.73 -1.09
C LYS A 68 -17.27 0.25 -0.06
N LYS A 69 -16.64 0.28 1.12
CA LYS A 69 -17.02 1.20 2.20
C LYS A 69 -16.88 2.68 1.78
N ALA A 70 -15.78 3.03 1.11
CA ALA A 70 -15.58 4.37 0.59
C ALA A 70 -16.61 4.73 -0.50
N GLY A 71 -16.93 3.78 -1.42
CA GLY A 71 -17.94 3.97 -2.44
C GLY A 71 -19.32 4.31 -1.85
N GLU A 72 -19.73 3.57 -0.81
CA GLU A 72 -20.98 3.81 -0.08
C GLU A 72 -20.99 5.17 0.64
N GLU A 73 -19.96 5.49 1.41
CA GLU A 73 -19.92 6.70 2.23
C GLU A 73 -19.71 7.98 1.42
N LEU A 74 -18.94 7.89 0.33
CA LEU A 74 -18.57 9.04 -0.49
C LEU A 74 -19.47 9.23 -1.71
N GLY A 75 -20.38 8.28 -1.96
CA GLY A 75 -21.32 8.34 -3.08
C GLY A 75 -20.65 8.19 -4.45
N VAL A 76 -19.65 7.31 -4.56
CA VAL A 76 -18.85 7.03 -5.74
C VAL A 76 -19.19 5.63 -6.27
N ASP A 77 -19.27 5.46 -7.60
CA ASP A 77 -19.37 4.14 -8.20
C ASP A 77 -17.98 3.50 -8.23
N VAL A 78 -17.84 2.34 -7.58
CA VAL A 78 -16.56 1.66 -7.43
C VAL A 78 -16.57 0.25 -8.02
N GLU A 79 -15.48 -0.13 -8.65
CA GLU A 79 -15.20 -1.49 -9.11
C GLU A 79 -13.87 -1.97 -8.56
N VAL A 80 -13.71 -3.28 -8.36
CA VAL A 80 -12.44 -3.92 -7.98
C VAL A 80 -12.12 -5.02 -8.98
N HIS A 81 -10.93 -4.95 -9.58
CA HIS A 81 -10.40 -5.96 -10.49
C HIS A 81 -9.19 -6.64 -9.90
N MET A 82 -9.21 -7.98 -9.86
CA MET A 82 -8.10 -8.81 -9.39
C MET A 82 -7.65 -9.72 -10.54
N PRO A 83 -6.45 -9.50 -11.13
CA PRO A 83 -5.94 -10.36 -12.19
C PRO A 83 -5.74 -11.80 -11.70
N THR A 84 -6.11 -12.79 -12.53
CA THR A 84 -6.19 -14.20 -12.11
C THR A 84 -5.31 -15.16 -12.90
N GLY A 85 -4.82 -14.75 -14.08
CA GLY A 85 -4.02 -15.57 -14.98
C GLY A 85 -2.55 -15.12 -15.05
N ASP A 86 -2.11 -14.67 -16.24
CA ASP A 86 -0.87 -13.90 -16.35
C ASP A 86 -1.12 -12.49 -15.83
N GLU A 87 -0.75 -12.26 -14.56
CA GLU A 87 -1.12 -11.03 -13.87
C GLU A 87 -0.64 -9.75 -14.59
N VAL A 88 0.50 -9.81 -15.29
CA VAL A 88 1.04 -8.67 -16.06
C VAL A 88 0.16 -8.38 -17.27
N GLU A 89 -0.18 -9.43 -18.04
CA GLU A 89 -0.99 -9.28 -19.25
C GLU A 89 -2.46 -8.98 -18.89
N ASP A 90 -2.99 -9.63 -17.85
CA ASP A 90 -4.32 -9.36 -17.34
C ASP A 90 -4.46 -7.89 -16.89
N GLN A 91 -3.45 -7.34 -16.16
CA GLN A 91 -3.50 -5.92 -15.77
C GLN A 91 -3.42 -4.99 -16.98
N LYS A 92 -2.64 -5.32 -18.02
CA LYS A 92 -2.63 -4.53 -19.26
C LYS A 92 -3.99 -4.50 -19.92
N ASN A 93 -4.62 -5.67 -20.05
CA ASN A 93 -5.96 -5.78 -20.65
C ASN A 93 -7.01 -5.04 -19.82
N ILE A 94 -6.96 -5.13 -18.49
CA ILE A 94 -7.84 -4.39 -17.58
C ILE A 94 -7.67 -2.88 -17.81
N LEU A 95 -6.42 -2.36 -17.84
CA LEU A 95 -6.16 -0.94 -18.04
C LEU A 95 -6.68 -0.45 -19.41
N GLU A 96 -6.47 -1.22 -20.50
CA GLU A 96 -6.98 -0.88 -21.83
C GLU A 96 -8.52 -0.83 -21.87
N ASP A 97 -9.19 -1.76 -21.19
CA ASP A 97 -10.65 -1.74 -21.05
C ASP A 97 -11.11 -0.49 -20.28
N LEU A 98 -10.49 -0.20 -19.14
CA LEU A 98 -10.85 0.95 -18.31
C LEU A 98 -10.64 2.29 -19.03
N ILE A 99 -9.56 2.42 -19.81
CA ILE A 99 -9.33 3.59 -20.67
C ILE A 99 -10.44 3.71 -21.71
N THR A 100 -10.84 2.60 -22.36
CA THR A 100 -11.91 2.58 -23.37
C THR A 100 -13.28 2.92 -22.78
N ARG A 101 -13.51 2.55 -21.52
CA ARG A 101 -14.74 2.86 -20.77
C ARG A 101 -14.75 4.27 -20.18
N GLU A 102 -13.66 5.04 -20.37
CA GLU A 102 -13.51 6.41 -19.90
C GLU A 102 -13.84 6.56 -18.40
N VAL A 103 -13.27 5.66 -17.55
CA VAL A 103 -13.45 5.77 -16.10
C VAL A 103 -12.72 7.01 -15.55
N ASP A 104 -13.27 7.64 -14.51
CA ASP A 104 -12.76 8.91 -13.98
C ASP A 104 -11.44 8.76 -13.20
N GLY A 105 -11.25 7.60 -12.54
CA GLY A 105 -10.06 7.35 -11.73
C GLY A 105 -9.68 5.87 -11.62
N ILE A 106 -8.38 5.61 -11.55
CA ILE A 106 -7.80 4.28 -11.38
C ILE A 106 -6.79 4.31 -10.25
N ALA A 107 -6.96 3.41 -9.27
CA ALA A 107 -5.95 3.07 -8.28
C ALA A 107 -5.40 1.68 -8.61
N ILE A 108 -4.11 1.53 -8.86
CA ILE A 108 -3.50 0.26 -9.28
C ILE A 108 -2.26 -0.10 -8.46
N SER A 109 -2.13 -1.39 -8.11
CA SER A 109 -0.86 -1.97 -7.63
C SER A 109 -0.16 -2.67 -8.80
N PRO A 110 0.86 -2.06 -9.45
CA PRO A 110 1.48 -2.63 -10.63
C PRO A 110 2.24 -3.93 -10.33
N VAL A 111 2.04 -4.96 -11.15
CA VAL A 111 2.75 -6.25 -11.06
C VAL A 111 4.20 -6.13 -11.51
N ASN A 112 4.41 -5.45 -12.62
CA ASN A 112 5.73 -5.22 -13.21
C ASN A 112 5.78 -3.84 -13.88
N PRO A 113 6.15 -2.80 -13.12
CA PRO A 113 6.13 -1.42 -13.61
C PRO A 113 6.91 -1.20 -14.91
N ASP A 114 8.07 -1.84 -15.08
CA ASP A 114 8.90 -1.67 -16.27
C ASP A 114 8.24 -2.26 -17.53
N ASN A 115 7.59 -3.45 -17.42
CA ASN A 115 6.90 -4.09 -18.54
C ASN A 115 5.52 -3.49 -18.82
N GLN A 116 4.97 -2.71 -17.88
CA GLN A 116 3.65 -2.08 -17.97
C GLN A 116 3.73 -0.57 -18.22
N MET A 117 4.93 -0.01 -18.39
CA MET A 117 5.16 1.44 -18.47
C MET A 117 4.30 2.13 -19.53
N GLU A 118 4.17 1.52 -20.70
CA GLU A 118 3.40 2.08 -21.81
C GLU A 118 1.91 2.23 -21.45
N VAL A 119 1.29 1.17 -20.95
CA VAL A 119 -0.13 1.17 -20.59
C VAL A 119 -0.41 2.02 -19.34
N LEU A 120 0.53 2.05 -18.37
CA LEU A 120 0.41 2.93 -17.21
C LEU A 120 0.47 4.41 -17.61
N ASN A 121 1.37 4.78 -18.50
CA ASN A 121 1.43 6.15 -19.04
C ASN A 121 0.16 6.49 -19.81
N LYS A 122 -0.31 5.59 -20.69
CA LYS A 122 -1.57 5.77 -21.41
C LYS A 122 -2.76 5.96 -20.46
N ALA A 123 -2.84 5.18 -19.37
CA ALA A 123 -3.86 5.37 -18.35
C ALA A 123 -3.74 6.73 -17.66
N GLY A 124 -2.53 7.16 -17.26
CA GLY A 124 -2.29 8.47 -16.63
C GLY A 124 -2.57 9.66 -17.54
N ASP A 125 -2.48 9.49 -18.87
CA ASP A 125 -2.81 10.53 -19.86
C ASP A 125 -4.33 10.65 -20.08
N ASN A 126 -5.11 9.59 -19.83
CA ASN A 126 -6.54 9.54 -20.15
C ASN A 126 -7.45 9.59 -18.90
N THR A 127 -6.94 9.27 -17.71
CA THR A 127 -7.72 9.26 -16.47
C THR A 127 -6.87 9.70 -15.26
N LYS A 128 -7.48 9.82 -14.08
CA LYS A 128 -6.75 10.10 -12.84
C LYS A 128 -6.13 8.80 -12.32
N LEU A 129 -4.83 8.61 -12.57
CA LEU A 129 -4.10 7.42 -12.16
C LEU A 129 -3.31 7.66 -10.88
N ILE A 130 -3.51 6.80 -9.87
CA ILE A 130 -2.62 6.68 -8.71
C ILE A 130 -2.11 5.24 -8.60
N THR A 131 -0.93 5.07 -7.99
CA THR A 131 -0.45 3.75 -7.61
C THR A 131 -0.69 3.49 -6.13
N VAL A 132 -0.88 2.22 -5.76
CA VAL A 132 -1.18 1.79 -4.39
C VAL A 132 -0.40 0.52 -4.05
N ASP A 133 0.08 0.35 -2.80
CA ASP A 133 0.84 -0.81 -2.31
C ASP A 133 2.20 -1.02 -3.02
N SER A 134 2.21 -1.15 -4.33
CA SER A 134 3.42 -1.16 -5.18
C SER A 134 3.43 0.07 -6.08
N ASP A 135 4.60 0.67 -6.26
CA ASP A 135 4.73 1.92 -7.02
C ASP A 135 5.27 1.70 -8.45
N ALA A 136 5.01 2.68 -9.29
CA ALA A 136 5.61 2.87 -10.60
C ALA A 136 6.12 4.31 -10.73
N PRO A 137 7.21 4.69 -10.05
CA PRO A 137 7.61 6.09 -9.90
C PRO A 137 8.00 6.77 -11.21
N LYS A 138 8.33 5.99 -12.26
CA LYS A 138 8.64 6.49 -13.60
C LYS A 138 7.41 6.66 -14.49
N ALA A 139 6.25 6.11 -14.08
CA ALA A 139 5.01 6.22 -14.83
C ALA A 139 4.34 7.60 -14.60
N ASN A 140 3.46 7.97 -15.53
CA ASN A 140 2.66 9.20 -15.45
C ASN A 140 1.50 9.05 -14.45
N ARG A 141 1.84 8.79 -13.19
CA ARG A 141 0.91 8.72 -12.07
C ARG A 141 0.89 10.01 -11.26
N LEU A 142 -0.24 10.33 -10.64
CA LEU A 142 -0.40 11.53 -9.83
C LEU A 142 0.34 11.39 -8.48
N LEU A 143 0.16 10.27 -7.79
CA LEU A 143 0.82 9.96 -6.53
C LEU A 143 0.88 8.44 -6.28
N TYR A 144 1.70 8.05 -5.31
CA TYR A 144 1.70 6.73 -4.69
C TYR A 144 1.02 6.80 -3.32
N LEU A 145 0.17 5.82 -3.01
CA LEU A 145 -0.50 5.66 -1.73
C LEU A 145 -0.12 4.29 -1.14
N GLY A 146 0.49 4.28 0.03
CA GLY A 146 0.96 3.03 0.63
C GLY A 146 1.87 3.29 1.81
N MET A 147 2.64 2.31 2.21
CA MET A 147 3.69 2.48 3.21
C MET A 147 5.05 2.70 2.54
N ASP A 148 6.03 3.16 3.31
CA ASP A 148 7.43 3.07 2.92
C ASP A 148 7.91 1.61 3.06
N ASN A 149 8.06 0.94 1.91
CA ASN A 149 8.40 -0.48 1.88
C ASN A 149 9.82 -0.78 2.38
N TYR A 150 10.76 0.16 2.18
CA TYR A 150 12.11 0.00 2.70
C TYR A 150 12.13 0.10 4.24
N ASP A 151 11.44 1.08 4.80
CA ASP A 151 11.34 1.24 6.26
C ASP A 151 10.56 0.08 6.89
N ALA A 152 9.49 -0.41 6.26
CA ALA A 152 8.78 -1.61 6.68
C ALA A 152 9.68 -2.87 6.65
N GLY A 153 10.55 -2.98 5.64
CA GLY A 153 11.59 -4.01 5.58
C GLY A 153 12.56 -3.90 6.75
N ARG A 154 13.00 -2.70 7.12
CA ARG A 154 13.85 -2.49 8.31
C ARG A 154 13.12 -2.90 9.60
N MET A 155 11.83 -2.56 9.73
CA MET A 155 11.01 -3.03 10.86
C MET A 155 10.96 -4.58 10.93
N CYS A 156 10.87 -5.26 9.78
CA CYS A 156 10.95 -6.72 9.73
C CYS A 156 12.34 -7.23 10.17
N GLY A 157 13.42 -6.58 9.73
CA GLY A 157 14.79 -6.88 10.18
C GLY A 157 14.96 -6.70 11.70
N GLN A 158 14.30 -5.72 12.32
CA GLN A 158 14.29 -5.56 13.78
C GLN A 158 13.63 -6.75 14.47
N LEU A 159 12.51 -7.27 13.96
CA LEU A 159 11.88 -8.49 14.47
C LEU A 159 12.83 -9.71 14.38
N VAL A 160 13.65 -9.80 13.32
CA VAL A 160 14.69 -10.85 13.21
C VAL A 160 15.73 -10.69 14.31
N LYS A 161 16.23 -9.46 14.57
CA LYS A 161 17.20 -9.18 15.64
C LYS A 161 16.65 -9.50 17.02
N GLU A 162 15.36 -9.23 17.25
CA GLU A 162 14.66 -9.58 18.50
C GLU A 162 14.55 -11.10 18.68
N ALA A 163 14.22 -11.84 17.61
CA ALA A 163 14.06 -13.29 17.65
C ALA A 163 15.40 -14.03 17.79
N LEU A 164 16.50 -13.43 17.30
CA LEU A 164 17.84 -14.01 17.21
C LEU A 164 18.90 -12.97 17.71
N PRO A 165 18.95 -12.67 18.99
CA PRO A 165 19.85 -11.63 19.54
C PRO A 165 21.34 -11.93 19.35
N ASP A 166 21.69 -13.21 19.27
CA ASP A 166 23.06 -13.67 19.02
C ASP A 166 23.42 -13.76 17.53
N GLY A 167 22.45 -13.46 16.64
CA GLY A 167 22.60 -13.55 15.20
C GLY A 167 22.25 -14.93 14.64
N GLY A 168 22.58 -15.17 13.37
CA GLY A 168 22.35 -16.46 12.73
C GLY A 168 22.23 -16.40 11.22
N LYS A 169 21.93 -17.55 10.62
CA LYS A 169 21.72 -17.74 9.19
C LYS A 169 20.25 -17.54 8.84
N ILE A 170 19.98 -16.69 7.88
CA ILE A 170 18.63 -16.26 7.48
C ILE A 170 18.42 -16.55 5.99
N MET A 171 17.24 -17.09 5.64
CA MET A 171 16.73 -17.14 4.28
C MET A 171 15.51 -16.23 4.15
N ILE A 172 15.43 -15.47 3.05
CA ILE A 172 14.31 -14.60 2.73
C ILE A 172 13.48 -15.26 1.64
N PHE A 173 12.15 -15.27 1.80
CA PHE A 173 11.16 -15.78 0.85
C PHE A 173 10.25 -14.64 0.42
N ILE A 174 10.02 -14.51 -0.88
CA ILE A 174 9.21 -13.42 -1.45
C ILE A 174 8.67 -13.83 -2.83
N GLY A 175 7.58 -13.21 -3.27
CA GLY A 175 6.96 -13.49 -4.55
C GLY A 175 7.87 -13.21 -5.75
N ARG A 176 8.02 -11.94 -6.10
CA ARG A 176 8.87 -11.52 -7.23
C ARG A 176 9.54 -10.18 -6.95
N LEU A 177 10.72 -9.97 -7.52
CA LEU A 177 11.53 -8.74 -7.31
C LEU A 177 11.37 -7.70 -8.43
N GLU A 178 10.49 -7.96 -9.38
CA GLU A 178 10.08 -6.99 -10.40
C GLU A 178 9.17 -5.90 -9.79
N GLN A 179 8.49 -6.21 -8.70
CA GLN A 179 7.66 -5.25 -7.95
C GLN A 179 8.53 -4.31 -7.11
N ASP A 180 8.15 -3.03 -7.08
CA ASP A 180 8.85 -2.00 -6.33
C ASP A 180 8.80 -2.26 -4.82
N ASN A 181 7.61 -2.60 -4.28
CA ASN A 181 7.42 -2.93 -2.88
C ASN A 181 8.30 -4.11 -2.42
N ALA A 182 8.39 -5.16 -3.23
CA ALA A 182 9.18 -6.35 -2.92
C ALA A 182 10.68 -6.03 -2.80
N ARG A 183 11.21 -5.20 -3.73
CA ARG A 183 12.60 -4.74 -3.68
C ARG A 183 12.87 -3.94 -2.42
N GLY A 184 12.00 -2.98 -2.11
CA GLY A 184 12.12 -2.14 -0.92
C GLY A 184 12.11 -2.96 0.36
N ARG A 185 11.10 -3.82 0.57
CA ARG A 185 11.00 -4.69 1.76
C ARG A 185 12.23 -5.53 1.95
N ARG A 186 12.64 -6.24 0.90
CA ARG A 186 13.82 -7.11 0.94
C ARG A 186 15.08 -6.33 1.31
N GLN A 187 15.33 -5.19 0.65
CA GLN A 187 16.53 -4.39 0.91
C GLN A 187 16.53 -3.82 2.32
N GLY A 188 15.37 -3.37 2.82
CA GLY A 188 15.23 -2.91 4.20
C GLY A 188 15.62 -3.97 5.23
N VAL A 189 15.18 -5.24 5.04
CA VAL A 189 15.58 -6.37 5.89
C VAL A 189 17.10 -6.56 5.85
N ILE A 190 17.69 -6.56 4.66
CA ILE A 190 19.12 -6.75 4.47
C ILE A 190 19.92 -5.65 5.18
N ASP A 191 19.59 -4.39 4.93
CA ASP A 191 20.32 -3.26 5.47
C ASP A 191 20.19 -3.17 7.00
N GLU A 192 19.02 -3.55 7.54
CA GLU A 192 18.86 -3.65 9.00
C GLU A 192 19.73 -4.75 9.60
N LEU A 193 19.73 -5.96 9.03
CA LEU A 193 20.54 -7.07 9.55
C LEU A 193 22.03 -6.88 9.38
N MET A 194 22.44 -6.08 8.39
CA MET A 194 23.86 -5.74 8.13
C MET A 194 24.29 -4.46 8.84
N ASP A 195 23.45 -3.87 9.71
CA ASP A 195 23.70 -2.59 10.41
C ASP A 195 24.13 -1.46 9.48
N ARG A 196 23.57 -1.44 8.27
CA ARG A 196 23.87 -0.41 7.25
C ARG A 196 23.10 0.88 7.51
N PRO A 197 23.66 2.04 7.14
CA PRO A 197 22.92 3.29 7.11
C PRO A 197 21.67 3.19 6.22
N HIS A 198 20.65 4.02 6.53
CA HIS A 198 19.45 4.12 5.73
C HIS A 198 19.78 4.59 4.29
N ASN A 199 19.51 3.75 3.30
CA ASN A 199 19.70 4.07 1.88
C ASN A 199 18.76 3.24 1.01
N ARG A 200 17.68 3.85 0.50
CA ARG A 200 16.68 3.21 -0.35
C ARG A 200 17.21 2.80 -1.73
N ASP A 201 18.34 3.39 -2.16
CA ASP A 201 18.95 3.10 -3.46
C ASP A 201 19.82 1.85 -3.46
N ASN A 202 20.05 1.25 -2.28
CA ASN A 202 20.80 -0.01 -2.19
C ASN A 202 20.01 -1.14 -2.85
N PHE A 203 20.75 -2.02 -3.53
CA PHE A 203 20.22 -3.26 -4.06
C PHE A 203 21.29 -4.35 -4.06
N ASP A 204 21.11 -5.34 -3.19
CA ASP A 204 21.96 -6.53 -3.15
C ASP A 204 21.41 -7.62 -4.08
N GLU A 205 22.29 -8.30 -4.82
CA GLU A 205 21.91 -9.38 -5.71
C GLU A 205 21.22 -10.55 -4.97
N PRO A 206 20.03 -11.01 -5.39
CA PRO A 206 19.23 -11.99 -4.64
C PRO A 206 19.91 -13.34 -4.38
N GLY A 207 20.70 -13.82 -5.34
CA GLY A 207 21.36 -15.13 -5.29
C GLY A 207 22.71 -15.14 -4.54
N LYS A 208 23.14 -14.00 -3.99
CA LYS A 208 24.42 -13.91 -3.27
C LYS A 208 24.22 -13.99 -1.77
N GLU A 209 25.14 -14.73 -1.12
CA GLU A 209 25.25 -14.71 0.34
C GLU A 209 25.79 -13.36 0.79
N ILE A 210 25.16 -12.77 1.82
CA ILE A 210 25.53 -11.48 2.41
C ILE A 210 25.90 -11.73 3.87
N LYS A 211 27.16 -11.39 4.23
CA LYS A 211 27.71 -11.60 5.57
C LYS A 211 27.85 -10.27 6.31
N GLY A 212 27.20 -10.18 7.47
CA GLY A 212 27.39 -9.14 8.46
C GLY A 212 28.15 -9.64 9.67
N GLU A 213 28.20 -8.84 10.70
CA GLU A 213 28.89 -9.18 11.95
C GLU A 213 28.17 -10.33 12.69
N LYS A 214 26.84 -10.25 12.82
CA LYS A 214 26.00 -11.22 13.53
C LYS A 214 25.19 -12.11 12.61
N PHE A 215 24.74 -11.58 11.47
CA PHE A 215 23.83 -12.28 10.57
C PHE A 215 24.49 -12.65 9.26
N THR A 216 24.07 -13.79 8.72
CA THR A 216 24.37 -14.19 7.36
C THR A 216 23.04 -14.40 6.63
N ILE A 217 22.75 -13.59 5.61
CA ILE A 217 21.64 -13.83 4.71
C ILE A 217 22.14 -14.78 3.62
N ILE A 218 21.63 -16.01 3.62
CA ILE A 218 22.04 -17.08 2.69
C ILE A 218 21.61 -16.74 1.25
N GLY A 219 20.45 -16.09 1.14
CA GLY A 219 19.91 -15.66 -0.15
C GLY A 219 18.46 -15.20 -0.03
N THR A 220 17.89 -14.88 -1.18
CA THR A 220 16.47 -14.59 -1.35
C THR A 220 15.91 -15.54 -2.40
N LEU A 221 14.83 -16.25 -2.07
CA LEU A 221 14.14 -17.17 -2.97
C LEU A 221 12.81 -16.58 -3.41
N THR A 222 12.61 -16.51 -4.71
CA THR A 222 11.37 -16.03 -5.32
C THR A 222 10.53 -17.20 -5.81
N ASP A 223 9.22 -17.10 -5.66
CA ASP A 223 8.27 -18.14 -6.06
C ASP A 223 7.40 -17.73 -7.25
N GLN A 224 7.40 -16.45 -7.65
CA GLN A 224 6.58 -15.91 -8.73
C GLN A 224 5.07 -16.07 -8.47
N PHE A 225 4.64 -15.98 -7.21
CA PHE A 225 3.28 -16.23 -6.70
C PHE A 225 2.79 -17.68 -6.86
N ASP A 226 3.66 -18.62 -7.24
CA ASP A 226 3.36 -20.05 -7.20
C ASP A 226 3.58 -20.59 -5.77
N GLN A 227 2.49 -20.86 -5.06
CA GLN A 227 2.55 -21.36 -3.68
C GLN A 227 3.24 -22.73 -3.58
N SER A 228 3.11 -23.59 -4.59
CA SER A 228 3.79 -24.88 -4.62
C SER A 228 5.30 -24.70 -4.70
N LYS A 229 5.75 -23.77 -5.54
CA LYS A 229 7.16 -23.37 -5.62
C LYS A 229 7.63 -22.68 -4.32
N GLY A 230 6.78 -21.83 -3.73
CA GLY A 230 7.06 -21.20 -2.44
C GLY A 230 7.34 -22.23 -1.35
N LYS A 231 6.50 -23.27 -1.23
CA LYS A 231 6.69 -24.38 -0.30
C LYS A 231 7.95 -25.18 -0.62
N ALA A 232 8.15 -25.55 -1.88
CA ALA A 232 9.36 -26.27 -2.31
C ALA A 232 10.65 -25.52 -1.99
N ASN A 233 10.67 -24.19 -2.15
CA ASN A 233 11.78 -23.33 -1.76
C ASN A 233 12.14 -23.48 -0.26
N VAL A 234 11.14 -23.61 0.61
CA VAL A 234 11.36 -23.80 2.06
C VAL A 234 11.91 -25.21 2.33
N GLU A 235 11.34 -26.26 1.72
CA GLU A 235 11.79 -27.65 1.85
C GLU A 235 13.23 -27.82 1.38
N ASP A 236 13.59 -27.24 0.23
CA ASP A 236 14.95 -27.24 -0.31
C ASP A 236 15.93 -26.48 0.61
N THR A 237 15.47 -25.36 1.19
CA THR A 237 16.26 -24.61 2.17
C THR A 237 16.56 -25.45 3.40
N LEU A 238 15.59 -26.16 3.94
CA LEU A 238 15.75 -27.05 5.10
C LEU A 238 16.69 -28.22 4.82
N ALA A 239 16.65 -28.77 3.61
CA ALA A 239 17.52 -29.86 3.20
C ALA A 239 18.97 -29.37 3.01
N LYS A 240 19.16 -28.21 2.40
CA LYS A 240 20.47 -27.66 2.03
C LYS A 240 21.19 -26.98 3.21
N TYR A 241 20.44 -26.37 4.12
CA TYR A 241 20.96 -25.58 5.23
C TYR A 241 20.38 -26.08 6.57
N PRO A 242 20.84 -27.26 7.07
CA PRO A 242 20.32 -27.85 8.31
C PRO A 242 20.56 -27.00 9.56
N ASP A 243 21.50 -26.06 9.47
CA ASP A 243 21.89 -25.12 10.52
C ASP A 243 21.28 -23.72 10.36
N ILE A 244 20.23 -23.58 9.54
CA ILE A 244 19.49 -22.32 9.40
C ILE A 244 18.80 -21.93 10.73
N ASN A 245 18.84 -20.64 11.08
CA ASN A 245 18.30 -20.13 12.33
C ASN A 245 16.98 -19.40 12.16
N GLY A 246 16.77 -18.74 11.03
CA GLY A 246 15.55 -17.96 10.77
C GLY A 246 15.12 -17.95 9.32
N MET A 247 13.81 -17.82 9.13
CA MET A 247 13.14 -17.69 7.85
C MET A 247 12.24 -16.48 7.86
N VAL A 248 12.36 -15.64 6.84
CA VAL A 248 11.62 -14.38 6.70
C VAL A 248 10.73 -14.47 5.47
N GLY A 249 9.41 -14.44 5.66
CA GLY A 249 8.44 -14.39 4.56
C GLY A 249 7.94 -12.96 4.38
N LEU A 250 8.11 -12.37 3.20
CA LEU A 250 7.84 -10.95 2.94
C LEU A 250 6.52 -10.66 2.22
N PHE A 251 5.70 -11.68 1.97
CA PHE A 251 4.33 -11.56 1.49
C PHE A 251 3.39 -12.40 2.37
N ALA A 252 2.10 -12.05 2.40
CA ALA A 252 1.10 -12.65 3.27
C ALA A 252 1.10 -14.19 3.26
N TYR A 253 1.26 -14.81 2.10
CA TYR A 253 1.22 -16.27 1.94
C TYR A 253 2.55 -16.97 2.28
N ASN A 254 3.67 -16.26 2.40
CA ASN A 254 4.96 -16.90 2.68
C ASN A 254 5.02 -17.50 4.11
N PRO A 255 4.62 -16.80 5.21
CA PRO A 255 4.64 -17.39 6.54
C PRO A 255 3.82 -18.67 6.67
N PRO A 256 2.57 -18.78 6.15
CA PRO A 256 1.82 -20.04 6.10
C PRO A 256 2.59 -21.20 5.46
N LEU A 257 3.22 -20.97 4.30
CA LEU A 257 4.01 -21.99 3.59
C LEU A 257 5.25 -22.41 4.40
N ILE A 258 5.92 -21.45 5.03
CA ILE A 258 7.07 -21.72 5.92
C ILE A 258 6.63 -22.59 7.10
N LEU A 259 5.54 -22.23 7.78
CA LEU A 259 5.01 -22.98 8.92
C LEU A 259 4.61 -24.41 8.53
N GLU A 260 3.97 -24.58 7.37
CA GLU A 260 3.59 -25.89 6.86
C GLU A 260 4.81 -26.78 6.62
N ALA A 261 5.82 -26.28 5.92
CA ALA A 261 7.05 -27.02 5.65
C ALA A 261 7.82 -27.36 6.95
N LEU A 262 7.92 -26.40 7.88
CA LEU A 262 8.55 -26.63 9.18
C LEU A 262 7.81 -27.69 10.00
N LYS A 263 6.47 -27.69 9.98
CA LYS A 263 5.64 -28.71 10.64
C LYS A 263 5.90 -30.11 10.05
N GLN A 264 5.93 -30.22 8.73
CA GLN A 264 6.20 -31.49 8.04
C GLN A 264 7.60 -32.01 8.32
N ALA A 265 8.60 -31.12 8.43
CA ALA A 265 9.98 -31.45 8.75
C ALA A 265 10.22 -31.70 10.27
N GLY A 266 9.20 -31.55 11.13
CA GLY A 266 9.35 -31.66 12.59
C GLY A 266 10.25 -30.56 13.20
N LYS A 267 10.37 -29.41 12.55
CA LYS A 267 11.24 -28.29 12.97
C LYS A 267 10.47 -27.04 13.43
N LEU A 268 9.15 -27.14 13.57
CA LEU A 268 8.31 -26.05 14.04
C LEU A 268 8.76 -25.61 15.45
N GLY A 269 8.95 -24.29 15.65
CA GLY A 269 9.46 -23.72 16.89
C GLY A 269 11.00 -23.77 17.07
N GLN A 270 11.71 -24.58 16.27
CA GLN A 270 13.18 -24.65 16.32
C GLN A 270 13.84 -23.55 15.44
N ILE A 271 13.20 -23.21 14.34
CA ILE A 271 13.64 -22.15 13.41
C ILE A 271 12.72 -20.95 13.62
N LYS A 272 13.29 -19.76 13.79
CA LYS A 272 12.52 -18.53 13.98
C LYS A 272 11.86 -18.12 12.68
N VAL A 273 10.56 -17.81 12.75
CA VAL A 273 9.77 -17.34 11.61
C VAL A 273 9.36 -15.90 11.85
N ILE A 274 9.61 -15.05 10.88
CA ILE A 274 9.17 -13.66 10.85
C ILE A 274 8.33 -13.46 9.60
N GLY A 275 7.16 -12.85 9.79
CA GLY A 275 6.18 -12.65 8.72
C GLY A 275 6.13 -11.24 8.18
N PHE A 276 5.32 -11.11 7.16
CA PHE A 276 4.84 -9.86 6.61
C PHE A 276 3.35 -10.03 6.29
N ASP A 277 2.60 -8.95 6.42
CA ASP A 277 1.15 -8.89 6.27
C ASP A 277 0.35 -9.63 7.36
N GLU A 278 -0.99 -9.64 7.20
CA GLU A 278 -1.98 -10.01 8.20
C GLU A 278 -2.72 -11.31 7.88
N ASP A 279 -2.01 -12.33 7.38
CA ASP A 279 -2.61 -13.64 7.15
C ASP A 279 -3.04 -14.33 8.47
N ASP A 280 -4.23 -14.95 8.49
CA ASP A 280 -4.82 -15.57 9.68
C ASP A 280 -3.92 -16.67 10.28
N VAL A 281 -3.23 -17.48 9.44
CA VAL A 281 -2.29 -18.51 9.89
C VAL A 281 -1.05 -17.88 10.51
N CYS A 282 -0.56 -16.77 9.95
CA CYS A 282 0.55 -16.03 10.51
C CYS A 282 0.19 -15.42 11.88
N LEU A 283 -0.98 -14.78 11.99
CA LEU A 283 -1.46 -14.16 13.24
C LEU A 283 -1.70 -15.22 14.33
N GLN A 284 -2.30 -16.38 13.98
CA GLN A 284 -2.44 -17.51 14.89
C GLN A 284 -1.06 -18.04 15.31
N GLY A 285 -0.11 -18.12 14.38
CA GLY A 285 1.27 -18.53 14.67
C GLY A 285 1.98 -17.62 15.68
N ILE A 286 1.66 -16.33 15.70
CA ILE A 286 2.17 -15.39 16.72
C ILE A 286 1.56 -15.72 18.09
N ILE A 287 0.25 -15.99 18.15
CA ILE A 287 -0.43 -16.39 19.39
C ILE A 287 0.15 -17.70 19.94
N ASP A 288 0.42 -18.66 19.07
CA ASP A 288 0.96 -19.98 19.41
C ASP A 288 2.48 -19.98 19.68
N GLY A 289 3.17 -18.85 19.43
CA GLY A 289 4.61 -18.70 19.59
C GLY A 289 5.46 -19.38 18.51
N THR A 290 4.86 -19.81 17.40
CA THR A 290 5.56 -20.41 16.24
C THR A 290 6.04 -19.38 15.23
N VAL A 291 5.47 -18.17 15.24
CA VAL A 291 5.93 -16.96 14.56
C VAL A 291 6.32 -15.92 15.59
N HIS A 292 7.48 -15.29 15.45
CA HIS A 292 7.94 -14.28 16.39
C HIS A 292 7.14 -12.98 16.27
N GLY A 293 6.84 -12.58 15.05
CA GLY A 293 6.08 -11.38 14.75
C GLY A 293 5.94 -11.18 13.24
N THR A 294 5.12 -10.22 12.87
CA THR A 294 4.91 -9.80 11.48
C THR A 294 4.88 -8.29 11.35
N VAL A 295 5.20 -7.78 10.17
CA VAL A 295 4.99 -6.37 9.82
C VAL A 295 3.75 -6.29 8.96
N VAL A 296 2.73 -5.59 9.44
CA VAL A 296 1.46 -5.44 8.71
C VAL A 296 1.35 -4.09 8.03
N GLN A 297 0.66 -4.09 6.93
CA GLN A 297 0.23 -2.91 6.21
C GLN A 297 -1.16 -2.47 6.70
N ASN A 298 -1.87 -1.71 5.87
CA ASN A 298 -3.27 -1.40 6.12
C ASN A 298 -4.06 -1.46 4.81
N PRO A 299 -4.29 -2.67 4.26
CA PRO A 299 -4.96 -2.83 2.97
C PRO A 299 -6.38 -2.25 2.95
N TYR A 300 -7.12 -2.31 4.07
CA TYR A 300 -8.40 -1.64 4.18
C TYR A 300 -8.30 -0.14 3.89
N MET A 301 -7.32 0.53 4.52
CA MET A 301 -7.09 1.95 4.27
C MET A 301 -6.49 2.23 2.89
N TYR A 302 -5.76 1.28 2.30
CA TYR A 302 -5.33 1.41 0.90
C TYR A 302 -6.54 1.51 -0.03
N GLY A 303 -7.53 0.63 0.14
CA GLY A 303 -8.78 0.69 -0.61
C GLY A 303 -9.55 1.98 -0.33
N TYR A 304 -9.85 2.25 0.94
CA TYR A 304 -10.68 3.40 1.32
C TYR A 304 -10.07 4.75 0.88
N ARG A 305 -8.79 4.98 1.23
CA ARG A 305 -8.10 6.24 0.94
C ARG A 305 -7.85 6.45 -0.54
N SER A 306 -7.66 5.38 -1.32
CA SER A 306 -7.51 5.50 -2.78
C SER A 306 -8.77 6.09 -3.41
N ILE A 307 -9.95 5.64 -3.00
CA ILE A 307 -11.23 6.17 -3.49
C ILE A 307 -11.44 7.62 -3.03
N GLU A 308 -11.17 7.89 -1.76
CA GLU A 308 -11.31 9.24 -1.21
C GLU A 308 -10.39 10.26 -1.91
N VAL A 309 -9.12 9.90 -2.13
CA VAL A 309 -8.14 10.77 -2.81
C VAL A 309 -8.51 10.98 -4.26
N LEU A 310 -8.86 9.91 -5.00
CA LEU A 310 -9.27 10.02 -6.40
C LEU A 310 -10.54 10.86 -6.55
N LYS A 311 -11.54 10.67 -5.69
CA LYS A 311 -12.74 11.52 -5.68
C LYS A 311 -12.39 12.99 -5.54
N ASN A 312 -11.56 13.34 -4.56
CA ASN A 312 -11.12 14.74 -4.37
C ASN A 312 -10.45 15.31 -5.63
N ILE A 313 -9.54 14.55 -6.25
CA ILE A 313 -8.83 14.98 -7.47
C ILE A 313 -9.81 15.16 -8.64
N ILE A 314 -10.76 14.25 -8.82
CA ILE A 314 -11.81 14.31 -9.86
C ILE A 314 -12.70 15.55 -9.66
N GLU A 315 -12.99 15.92 -8.43
CA GLU A 315 -13.76 17.13 -8.07
C GLU A 315 -12.92 18.42 -8.14
N GLY A 316 -11.66 18.37 -8.56
CA GLY A 316 -10.78 19.51 -8.74
C GLY A 316 -10.04 19.95 -7.48
N ASN A 317 -10.02 19.14 -6.43
CA ASN A 317 -9.26 19.39 -5.21
C ASN A 317 -7.87 18.72 -5.28
N ASP A 318 -6.94 19.34 -6.01
CA ASP A 318 -5.57 18.83 -6.13
C ASP A 318 -4.71 19.06 -4.88
N SER A 319 -5.22 19.80 -3.86
CA SER A 319 -4.49 20.03 -2.61
C SER A 319 -4.28 18.74 -1.79
N VAL A 320 -4.97 17.65 -2.13
CA VAL A 320 -4.77 16.33 -1.54
C VAL A 320 -3.50 15.63 -2.05
N ILE A 321 -2.89 16.13 -3.13
CA ILE A 321 -1.63 15.61 -3.68
C ILE A 321 -0.46 16.30 -2.96
N PRO A 322 0.31 15.59 -2.12
CA PRO A 322 1.47 16.20 -1.47
C PRO A 322 2.61 16.46 -2.46
N ASP A 323 3.49 17.40 -2.15
CA ASP A 323 4.68 17.72 -2.96
C ASP A 323 5.57 16.50 -3.21
N SER A 324 5.64 15.58 -2.23
CA SER A 324 6.36 14.32 -2.33
C SER A 324 5.72 13.32 -3.30
N LYS A 325 4.47 13.54 -3.73
CA LYS A 325 3.63 12.57 -4.44
C LYS A 325 3.55 11.21 -3.74
N PHE A 326 3.60 11.21 -2.41
CA PHE A 326 3.51 10.02 -1.56
C PHE A 326 2.57 10.29 -0.38
N ILE A 327 1.51 9.49 -0.28
CA ILE A 327 0.62 9.45 0.89
C ILE A 327 1.01 8.22 1.70
N ASP A 328 1.65 8.45 2.85
CA ASP A 328 2.08 7.39 3.75
C ASP A 328 0.91 6.84 4.56
N ILE A 329 0.75 5.53 4.52
CA ILE A 329 -0.09 4.74 5.42
C ILE A 329 0.85 3.79 6.16
N PRO A 330 1.31 4.16 7.36
CA PRO A 330 2.46 3.53 7.99
C PRO A 330 2.22 2.06 8.35
N ALA A 331 3.26 1.25 8.16
CA ALA A 331 3.32 -0.13 8.62
C ALA A 331 3.36 -0.22 10.15
N ARG A 332 3.00 -1.40 10.69
CA ARG A 332 3.04 -1.70 12.12
C ARG A 332 3.66 -3.06 12.37
N GLN A 333 4.42 -3.18 13.46
CA GLN A 333 4.89 -4.48 13.93
C GLN A 333 3.82 -5.11 14.82
N ILE A 334 3.50 -6.37 14.54
CA ILE A 334 2.59 -7.19 15.33
C ILE A 334 3.39 -8.29 16.02
N ARG A 335 3.21 -8.37 17.34
CA ARG A 335 3.87 -9.31 18.26
C ARG A 335 2.84 -9.98 19.16
N SER A 336 3.29 -10.85 20.04
CA SER A 336 2.43 -11.58 20.99
C SER A 336 1.63 -10.69 21.94
N ASP A 337 2.11 -9.48 22.23
CA ASP A 337 1.47 -8.52 23.13
C ASP A 337 0.33 -7.71 22.47
N ASN A 338 0.29 -7.60 21.13
CA ASN A 338 -0.70 -6.79 20.43
C ASN A 338 -1.49 -7.54 19.33
N VAL A 339 -1.15 -8.80 19.03
CA VAL A 339 -1.76 -9.56 17.93
C VAL A 339 -3.27 -9.79 18.11
N LYS A 340 -3.74 -10.04 19.32
CA LYS A 340 -5.16 -10.32 19.58
C LYS A 340 -6.01 -9.08 19.31
N GLU A 341 -5.62 -7.95 19.88
CA GLU A 341 -6.32 -6.69 19.66
C GLU A 341 -6.33 -6.30 18.18
N PHE A 342 -5.19 -6.43 17.51
CA PHE A 342 -5.07 -6.16 16.07
C PHE A 342 -6.01 -7.06 15.25
N TRP A 343 -5.99 -8.37 15.49
CA TRP A 343 -6.80 -9.32 14.74
C TRP A 343 -8.30 -9.13 14.96
N ASP A 344 -8.72 -8.83 16.19
CA ASP A 344 -10.11 -8.51 16.51
C ASP A 344 -10.60 -7.25 15.79
N GLN A 345 -9.74 -6.20 15.72
CA GLN A 345 -10.03 -4.99 14.96
C GLN A 345 -10.14 -5.29 13.43
N LEU A 346 -9.24 -6.11 12.89
CA LEU A 346 -9.26 -6.50 11.49
C LEU A 346 -10.53 -7.28 11.13
N LYS A 347 -10.92 -8.27 11.94
CA LYS A 347 -12.16 -9.05 11.74
C LYS A 347 -13.39 -8.15 11.69
N LYS A 348 -13.47 -7.14 12.56
CA LYS A 348 -14.57 -6.15 12.55
C LYS A 348 -14.61 -5.34 11.26
N LEU A 349 -13.45 -4.87 10.79
CA LEU A 349 -13.35 -4.07 9.56
C LEU A 349 -13.81 -4.83 8.32
N VAL A 350 -13.56 -6.15 8.27
CA VAL A 350 -13.94 -6.99 7.11
C VAL A 350 -15.27 -7.73 7.29
N GLY A 351 -16.03 -7.42 8.36
CA GLY A 351 -17.33 -8.03 8.61
C GLY A 351 -17.28 -9.52 8.98
N LYS A 352 -16.14 -10.01 9.46
CA LYS A 352 -15.93 -11.38 9.95
C LYS A 352 -16.05 -11.46 11.49
N GLU A 353 -17.05 -10.80 12.09
CA GLU A 353 -17.32 -11.02 13.52
C GLU A 353 -17.78 -12.47 13.74
N GLU A 354 -17.14 -13.17 14.67
CA GLU A 354 -17.68 -14.46 15.16
C GLU A 354 -19.07 -14.18 15.75
N GLU A 355 -20.11 -14.84 15.21
CA GLU A 355 -21.39 -14.90 15.90
C GLU A 355 -21.11 -15.42 17.32
N LYS A 356 -21.34 -14.58 18.33
CA LYS A 356 -21.27 -15.03 19.71
C LYS A 356 -22.15 -16.27 19.82
N PRO A 357 -21.66 -17.39 20.44
CA PRO A 357 -22.50 -18.54 20.71
C PRO A 357 -23.78 -18.02 21.38
N ALA A 358 -24.93 -18.37 20.82
CA ALA A 358 -26.21 -18.03 21.42
C ALA A 358 -26.18 -18.49 22.88
N GLU A 359 -26.35 -17.55 23.83
CA GLU A 359 -26.51 -17.90 25.24
C GLU A 359 -27.59 -19.00 25.34
N GLU A 360 -27.18 -20.20 25.74
CA GLU A 360 -28.12 -21.25 26.09
C GLU A 360 -29.05 -20.70 27.17
N LYS A 361 -30.31 -20.46 26.78
CA LYS A 361 -31.33 -20.13 27.75
C LYS A 361 -31.41 -21.29 28.78
N PRO A 362 -31.40 -21.00 30.08
CA PRO A 362 -31.57 -22.03 31.11
C PRO A 362 -32.82 -22.80 30.80
N ALA A 363 -32.72 -24.15 30.81
CA ALA A 363 -33.88 -25.03 30.69
C ALA A 363 -34.88 -24.70 31.81
N GLU A 364 -36.11 -24.32 31.44
CA GLU A 364 -37.21 -24.21 32.38
C GLU A 364 -37.45 -25.58 32.99
N GLU A 365 -37.15 -25.75 34.28
CA GLU A 365 -37.62 -26.87 35.06
C GLU A 365 -39.15 -26.85 35.07
N LYS A 366 -39.71 -27.81 34.35
CA LYS A 366 -41.16 -28.13 34.52
C LYS A 366 -41.31 -28.94 35.80
N GLY A 367 -41.86 -28.29 36.83
CA GLY A 367 -42.39 -28.91 38.00
C GLY A 367 -43.72 -29.65 37.72
#